data_29a7743663f6837846770d33ca7b371c
#
_entry.id   29a7743663f6837846770d33ca7b371c
#
_cell.length_a   1.000
_cell.length_b   1.000
_cell.length_c   1.000
_cell.angle_alpha   90.00
_cell.angle_beta   90.00
_cell.angle_gamma   90.00
#
_symmetry.space_group_name_H-M   'P 1'
#
loop_
_entity.id
_entity.type
_entity.pdbx_description
1 polymer ?
#
loop_
_entity_poly.entity_id
_entity_poly.type
_entity_poly.pdbx_seq_one_letter_code
_entity_poly.pdbx_strand_id
1 'polypeptide(L)'
;MDLTKNQVMITLLDRYIRHGLLRSRNKKDHELAEVAIQRLRMLGHQITETGMRPCASPVGRVMAYASAKYDALREVLTAEMQALGSDIRAVIVTDFEKTSATALVEGVLDKNAGGAIAAFRALLMDEATDRLNPVLMTGSTVLVDDDLCKIIIPKFEEWIKENDLDIKIEYSEKEGYNEIRGRGSQWKPRYYTEMITELFQEGVTKCLVGTRGLLGEGWDASRINVLIDLTTVTTSMSINQLRGRSFRLDKKNPKKVANNWDIVCLAEEFSKGFDDYHRFKRKHSRLYGVCDDGAVEKGVGHVHA
;
A
#
# COMPACT_ATOMS: atom_id res chain seq x y z
N MET A 1 -14.45 27.60 11.32
CA MET A 1 -14.12 28.39 10.10
C MET A 1 -14.89 27.80 8.96
N ASP A 2 -15.72 28.62 8.31
CA ASP A 2 -16.69 28.16 7.31
C ASP A 2 -15.96 27.54 6.10
N LEU A 3 -16.26 26.28 5.77
CA LEU A 3 -15.64 25.53 4.65
C LEU A 3 -15.75 26.28 3.31
N THR A 4 -16.82 27.04 3.12
CA THR A 4 -17.07 27.88 1.94
C THR A 4 -16.07 29.02 1.80
N LYS A 5 -15.66 29.67 2.89
CA LYS A 5 -14.66 30.76 2.86
C LYS A 5 -13.29 30.26 2.46
N ASN A 6 -12.88 29.08 2.94
CA ASN A 6 -11.60 28.48 2.58
C ASN A 6 -11.55 28.10 1.09
N GLN A 7 -12.61 27.52 0.55
CA GLN A 7 -12.68 27.17 -0.87
C GLN A 7 -12.58 28.40 -1.78
N VAL A 8 -13.27 29.50 -1.44
CA VAL A 8 -13.18 30.74 -2.19
C VAL A 8 -11.76 31.31 -2.15
N MET A 9 -11.14 31.34 -0.96
CA MET A 9 -9.77 31.82 -0.80
C MET A 9 -8.77 31.01 -1.63
N ILE A 10 -8.89 29.69 -1.60
CA ILE A 10 -8.03 28.77 -2.37
C ILE A 10 -8.19 29.03 -3.87
N THR A 11 -9.41 29.23 -4.36
CA THR A 11 -9.66 29.53 -5.78
C THR A 11 -9.10 30.88 -6.20
N LEU A 12 -9.17 31.89 -5.36
CA LEU A 12 -8.58 33.20 -5.60
C LEU A 12 -7.06 33.12 -5.66
N LEU A 13 -6.44 32.41 -4.73
CA LEU A 13 -4.99 32.19 -4.70
C LEU A 13 -4.51 31.44 -5.94
N ASP A 14 -5.22 30.41 -6.38
CA ASP A 14 -4.92 29.69 -7.62
C ASP A 14 -4.87 30.62 -8.82
N ARG A 15 -5.94 31.40 -8.99
CA ARG A 15 -6.02 32.38 -10.11
C ARG A 15 -4.93 33.45 -10.04
N TYR A 16 -4.68 34.00 -8.86
CA TYR A 16 -3.68 35.04 -8.67
C TYR A 16 -2.26 34.51 -8.94
N ILE A 17 -1.94 33.32 -8.46
CA ILE A 17 -0.62 32.72 -8.71
C ILE A 17 -0.46 32.38 -10.20
N ARG A 18 -1.39 31.68 -10.82
CA ARG A 18 -1.25 31.24 -12.23
C ARG A 18 -1.33 32.35 -13.25
N HIS A 19 -2.21 33.32 -13.04
CA HIS A 19 -2.49 34.35 -14.04
C HIS A 19 -1.92 35.71 -13.68
N GLY A 20 -1.56 35.94 -12.42
CA GLY A 20 -0.86 37.13 -11.95
C GLY A 20 0.66 36.91 -11.84
N LEU A 21 1.07 36.22 -10.76
CA LEU A 21 2.49 36.11 -10.39
C LEU A 21 3.33 35.37 -11.43
N LEU A 22 2.88 34.21 -11.91
CA LEU A 22 3.65 33.39 -12.86
C LEU A 22 3.71 34.00 -14.29
N ARG A 23 2.83 34.97 -14.60
CA ARG A 23 2.84 35.67 -15.88
C ARG A 23 3.48 37.07 -15.80
N SER A 24 3.88 37.48 -14.60
CA SER A 24 4.56 38.77 -14.40
C SER A 24 5.95 38.74 -15.05
N ARG A 25 6.42 39.90 -15.50
CA ARG A 25 7.80 40.07 -15.95
C ARG A 25 8.76 40.42 -14.80
N ASN A 26 8.24 40.57 -13.58
CA ASN A 26 9.01 40.92 -12.41
C ASN A 26 9.53 39.66 -11.69
N LYS A 27 10.85 39.59 -11.51
CA LYS A 27 11.50 38.46 -10.83
C LYS A 27 10.99 38.24 -9.42
N LYS A 28 10.67 39.31 -8.68
CA LYS A 28 10.11 39.19 -7.30
C LYS A 28 8.76 38.51 -7.28
N ASP A 29 7.92 38.68 -8.32
CA ASP A 29 6.64 38.04 -8.42
C ASP A 29 6.80 36.54 -8.66
N HIS A 30 7.79 36.10 -9.42
CA HIS A 30 8.13 34.70 -9.59
C HIS A 30 8.63 34.07 -8.27
N GLU A 31 9.50 34.74 -7.54
CA GLU A 31 9.97 34.29 -6.22
C GLU A 31 8.79 34.17 -5.24
N LEU A 32 7.88 35.13 -5.25
CA LEU A 32 6.65 35.08 -4.44
C LEU A 32 5.75 33.92 -4.85
N ALA A 33 5.61 33.64 -6.16
CA ALA A 33 4.85 32.53 -6.67
C ALA A 33 5.41 31.18 -6.18
N GLU A 34 6.73 31.00 -6.23
CA GLU A 34 7.38 29.77 -5.74
C GLU A 34 7.12 29.55 -4.26
N VAL A 35 7.29 30.60 -3.42
CA VAL A 35 6.99 30.52 -1.99
C VAL A 35 5.53 30.18 -1.74
N ALA A 36 4.60 30.82 -2.47
CA ALA A 36 3.18 30.58 -2.34
C ALA A 36 2.81 29.14 -2.74
N ILE A 37 3.38 28.62 -3.85
CA ILE A 37 3.19 27.24 -4.30
C ILE A 37 3.69 26.24 -3.25
N GLN A 38 4.86 26.47 -2.66
CA GLN A 38 5.39 25.63 -1.58
C GLN A 38 4.48 25.64 -0.36
N ARG A 39 4.01 26.80 0.07
CA ARG A 39 3.07 26.94 1.21
C ARG A 39 1.76 26.21 0.96
N LEU A 40 1.22 26.32 -0.26
CA LEU A 40 0.00 25.59 -0.63
C LEU A 40 0.21 24.07 -0.64
N ARG A 41 1.38 23.59 -1.06
CA ARG A 41 1.72 22.17 -0.97
C ARG A 41 1.77 21.68 0.48
N MET A 42 2.28 22.47 1.40
CA MET A 42 2.26 22.16 2.84
C MET A 42 0.83 22.05 3.37
N LEU A 43 -0.11 22.80 2.79
CA LEU A 43 -1.54 22.74 3.13
C LEU A 43 -2.31 21.65 2.36
N GLY A 44 -1.63 20.83 1.56
CA GLY A 44 -2.25 19.76 0.80
C GLY A 44 -2.88 20.19 -0.53
N HIS A 45 -2.39 21.28 -1.11
CA HIS A 45 -2.85 21.80 -2.39
C HIS A 45 -1.69 21.97 -3.38
N GLN A 46 -1.86 21.43 -4.60
CA GLN A 46 -0.89 21.56 -5.67
C GLN A 46 -1.49 22.39 -6.82
N ILE A 47 -0.76 23.41 -7.26
CA ILE A 47 -1.09 24.16 -8.47
C ILE A 47 -0.60 23.38 -9.69
N THR A 48 -1.49 23.15 -10.66
CA THR A 48 -1.21 22.53 -11.94
C THR A 48 -1.57 23.49 -13.07
N GLU A 49 -1.21 23.17 -14.30
CA GLU A 49 -1.57 23.99 -15.48
C GLU A 49 -3.09 24.17 -15.62
N THR A 50 -3.87 23.16 -15.21
CA THR A 50 -5.34 23.15 -15.32
C THR A 50 -6.05 23.69 -14.08
N GLY A 51 -5.34 24.00 -12.99
CA GLY A 51 -5.91 24.51 -11.74
C GLY A 51 -5.32 23.83 -10.52
N MET A 52 -5.86 24.19 -9.36
CA MET A 52 -5.46 23.63 -8.09
C MET A 52 -6.05 22.25 -7.90
N ARG A 53 -5.24 21.31 -7.42
CA ARG A 53 -5.66 19.95 -7.09
C ARG A 53 -5.24 19.59 -5.65
N PRO A 54 -6.02 18.77 -4.94
CA PRO A 54 -5.57 18.21 -3.68
C PRO A 54 -4.29 17.38 -3.87
N CYS A 55 -3.35 17.51 -2.94
CA CYS A 55 -2.17 16.66 -2.87
C CYS A 55 -1.93 16.24 -1.41
N ALA A 56 -1.08 15.23 -1.20
CA ALA A 56 -0.73 14.82 0.15
C ALA A 56 0.09 15.93 0.85
N SER A 57 -0.41 16.41 1.99
CA SER A 57 0.34 17.30 2.88
C SER A 57 1.52 16.55 3.52
N PRO A 58 2.55 17.24 4.05
CA PRO A 58 3.61 16.60 4.84
C PRO A 58 3.04 15.78 6.01
N VAL A 59 2.09 16.33 6.76
CA VAL A 59 1.41 15.60 7.84
C VAL A 59 0.68 14.37 7.30
N GLY A 60 -0.09 14.52 6.23
CA GLY A 60 -0.76 13.38 5.60
C GLY A 60 0.20 12.29 5.11
N ARG A 61 1.43 12.66 4.72
CA ARG A 61 2.48 11.69 4.36
C ARG A 61 3.05 10.99 5.59
N VAL A 62 3.38 11.75 6.65
CA VAL A 62 3.83 11.17 7.92
C VAL A 62 2.79 10.18 8.44
N MET A 63 1.51 10.55 8.44
CA MET A 63 0.41 9.70 8.86
C MET A 63 0.26 8.44 7.99
N ALA A 64 0.43 8.59 6.67
CA ALA A 64 0.35 7.46 5.75
C ALA A 64 1.44 6.40 5.99
N TYR A 65 2.60 6.82 6.50
CA TYR A 65 3.78 5.98 6.74
C TYR A 65 4.15 5.85 8.22
N ALA A 66 3.23 6.18 9.11
CA ALA A 66 3.43 6.08 10.55
C ALA A 66 3.76 4.63 10.97
N SER A 67 4.72 4.47 11.87
CA SER A 67 5.09 3.15 12.43
C SER A 67 3.91 2.46 13.11
N ALA A 68 3.01 3.21 13.72
CA ALA A 68 1.77 2.70 14.32
C ALA A 68 0.90 1.87 13.33
N LYS A 69 0.99 2.13 12.01
CA LYS A 69 0.31 1.27 11.04
C LYS A 69 0.89 -0.13 10.97
N TYR A 70 2.17 -0.28 11.23
CA TYR A 70 2.80 -1.61 11.25
C TYR A 70 2.51 -2.36 12.55
N ASP A 71 2.33 -1.64 13.67
CA ASP A 71 1.84 -2.23 14.91
C ASP A 71 0.42 -2.78 14.70
N ALA A 72 -0.48 -1.97 14.18
CA ALA A 72 -1.83 -2.40 13.82
C ALA A 72 -1.85 -3.53 12.78
N LEU A 73 -0.93 -3.53 11.81
CA LEU A 73 -0.78 -4.61 10.83
C LEU A 73 -0.48 -5.95 11.51
N ARG A 74 0.43 -5.97 12.50
CA ARG A 74 0.75 -7.17 13.26
C ARG A 74 -0.42 -7.65 14.11
N GLU A 75 -1.13 -6.73 14.76
CA GLU A 75 -2.33 -7.04 15.55
C GLU A 75 -3.43 -7.68 14.68
N VAL A 76 -3.72 -7.09 13.52
CA VAL A 76 -4.71 -7.62 12.56
C VAL A 76 -4.31 -9.02 12.10
N LEU A 77 -3.05 -9.20 11.69
CA LEU A 77 -2.58 -10.52 11.25
C LEU A 77 -2.63 -11.56 12.34
N THR A 78 -2.26 -11.19 13.57
CA THR A 78 -2.34 -12.09 14.73
C THR A 78 -3.78 -12.52 15.00
N ALA A 79 -4.74 -11.61 14.95
CA ALA A 79 -6.16 -11.93 15.10
C ALA A 79 -6.66 -12.86 13.97
N GLU A 80 -6.28 -12.59 12.73
CA GLU A 80 -6.64 -13.42 11.58
C GLU A 80 -6.00 -14.81 11.64
N MET A 81 -4.76 -14.91 12.13
CA MET A 81 -4.10 -16.20 12.36
C MET A 81 -4.83 -17.05 13.43
N GLN A 82 -5.32 -16.42 14.49
CA GLN A 82 -6.11 -17.09 15.51
C GLN A 82 -7.45 -17.61 14.95
N ALA A 83 -8.08 -16.84 14.07
CA ALA A 83 -9.36 -17.20 13.46
C ALA A 83 -9.24 -18.25 12.35
N LEU A 84 -8.24 -18.14 11.49
CA LEU A 84 -8.10 -18.93 10.25
C LEU A 84 -7.07 -20.06 10.36
N GLY A 85 -6.23 -20.05 11.37
CA GLY A 85 -5.21 -21.06 11.59
C GLY A 85 -4.26 -21.23 10.39
N SER A 86 -4.10 -22.47 9.93
CA SER A 86 -3.24 -22.81 8.80
C SER A 86 -3.77 -22.34 7.44
N ASP A 87 -5.07 -22.02 7.37
CA ASP A 87 -5.75 -21.65 6.12
C ASP A 87 -5.56 -20.18 5.75
N ILE A 88 -4.95 -19.37 6.64
CA ILE A 88 -4.67 -17.97 6.37
C ILE A 88 -3.83 -17.79 5.08
N ARG A 89 -4.26 -16.89 4.22
CA ARG A 89 -3.57 -16.44 3.01
C ARG A 89 -3.70 -14.92 2.94
N ALA A 90 -2.72 -14.24 3.56
CA ALA A 90 -2.72 -12.80 3.72
C ALA A 90 -1.97 -12.10 2.58
N VAL A 91 -2.52 -11.01 2.11
CA VAL A 91 -1.89 -10.13 1.12
C VAL A 91 -1.89 -8.70 1.65
N ILE A 92 -0.72 -8.10 1.73
CA ILE A 92 -0.52 -6.73 2.17
C ILE A 92 -0.13 -5.89 0.96
N VAL A 93 -0.88 -4.83 0.70
CA VAL A 93 -0.67 -3.98 -0.48
C VAL A 93 -0.26 -2.58 -0.06
N THR A 94 0.81 -2.09 -0.69
CA THR A 94 1.34 -0.74 -0.48
C THR A 94 1.42 0.03 -1.81
N ASP A 95 1.61 1.34 -1.75
CA ASP A 95 1.75 2.16 -2.97
C ASP A 95 3.09 1.95 -3.67
N PHE A 96 4.18 1.74 -2.91
CA PHE A 96 5.56 1.65 -3.44
C PHE A 96 6.43 0.70 -2.63
N GLU A 97 7.54 0.31 -3.24
CA GLU A 97 8.55 -0.54 -2.61
C GLU A 97 9.25 0.18 -1.44
N LYS A 98 9.74 1.39 -1.69
CA LYS A 98 10.39 2.25 -0.70
C LYS A 98 9.76 3.62 -0.73
N THR A 99 9.62 4.25 0.43
CA THR A 99 9.28 5.65 0.48
C THR A 99 10.50 6.46 0.04
N SER A 100 10.42 7.11 -1.11
CA SER A 100 11.34 8.19 -1.41
C SER A 100 10.98 9.36 -0.48
N ALA A 101 11.83 9.61 0.51
CA ALA A 101 11.71 10.80 1.34
C ALA A 101 11.73 12.01 0.41
N THR A 102 10.60 12.70 0.27
CA THR A 102 10.60 14.00 -0.39
C THR A 102 11.23 15.00 0.57
N ALA A 103 11.93 16.00 0.07
CA ALA A 103 12.58 17.05 0.86
C ALA A 103 11.68 17.69 1.93
N LEU A 104 10.35 17.57 1.79
CA LEU A 104 9.35 18.07 2.76
C LEU A 104 9.24 17.25 4.06
N VAL A 105 9.71 16.00 4.06
CA VAL A 105 9.66 15.09 5.23
C VAL A 105 11.03 14.50 5.54
N GLU A 106 12.07 15.01 4.90
CA GLU A 106 13.45 14.61 5.15
C GLU A 106 13.84 14.92 6.60
N GLY A 107 14.35 13.92 7.32
CA GLY A 107 14.67 14.02 8.74
C GLY A 107 13.51 13.79 9.72
N VAL A 108 12.24 13.66 9.23
CA VAL A 108 11.07 13.35 10.07
C VAL A 108 10.74 11.86 10.00
N LEU A 109 10.89 11.27 8.83
CA LEU A 109 10.71 9.82 8.63
C LEU A 109 12.07 9.14 8.49
N ASP A 110 12.20 7.96 9.08
CA ASP A 110 13.32 7.07 8.81
C ASP A 110 13.38 6.79 7.29
N LYS A 111 14.60 6.68 6.74
CA LYS A 111 14.83 6.32 5.33
C LYS A 111 14.18 5.00 4.92
N ASN A 112 13.90 4.14 5.90
CA ASN A 112 13.22 2.86 5.74
C ASN A 112 11.74 2.92 6.12
N ALA A 113 11.20 4.07 6.54
CA ALA A 113 9.80 4.20 6.89
C ALA A 113 8.91 4.15 5.64
N GLY A 114 7.86 3.39 5.73
CA GLY A 114 6.85 3.30 4.66
C GLY A 114 7.20 2.34 3.52
N GLY A 115 6.19 2.00 2.75
CA GLY A 115 6.28 1.09 1.61
C GLY A 115 6.33 -0.39 1.97
N ALA A 116 6.51 -1.21 0.93
CA ALA A 116 6.47 -2.66 1.05
C ALA A 116 7.61 -3.22 1.91
N ILE A 117 8.81 -2.66 1.79
CA ILE A 117 9.98 -3.13 2.55
C ILE A 117 9.80 -2.88 4.06
N ALA A 118 9.25 -1.73 4.45
CA ALA A 118 9.00 -1.45 5.86
C ALA A 118 7.92 -2.37 6.44
N ALA A 119 6.84 -2.63 5.68
CA ALA A 119 5.82 -3.60 6.08
C ALA A 119 6.41 -5.01 6.24
N PHE A 120 7.18 -5.48 5.26
CA PHE A 120 7.84 -6.77 5.30
C PHE A 120 8.76 -6.93 6.53
N ARG A 121 9.64 -5.96 6.79
CA ARG A 121 10.52 -5.98 7.96
C ARG A 121 9.74 -5.98 9.28
N ALA A 122 8.65 -5.22 9.35
CA ALA A 122 7.81 -5.20 10.55
C ALA A 122 7.20 -6.58 10.86
N LEU A 123 6.91 -7.38 9.83
CA LEU A 123 6.40 -8.75 10.01
C LEU A 123 7.49 -9.70 10.51
N LEU A 124 8.72 -9.58 10.02
CA LEU A 124 9.86 -10.43 10.46
C LEU A 124 10.31 -10.12 11.90
N MET A 125 10.06 -8.89 12.39
CA MET A 125 10.43 -8.48 13.75
C MET A 125 9.48 -9.03 14.82
N ASP A 126 8.37 -9.63 14.46
CA ASP A 126 7.37 -10.16 15.38
C ASP A 126 7.22 -11.67 15.17
N GLU A 127 7.51 -12.46 16.21
CA GLU A 127 7.53 -13.92 16.16
C GLU A 127 6.21 -14.54 15.66
N ALA A 128 5.08 -13.90 15.94
CA ALA A 128 3.79 -14.42 15.51
C ALA A 128 3.63 -14.26 13.98
N THR A 129 3.89 -13.06 13.45
CA THR A 129 3.73 -12.78 12.02
C THR A 129 4.85 -13.37 11.16
N ASP A 130 6.04 -13.57 11.71
CA ASP A 130 7.16 -14.25 11.06
C ASP A 130 6.80 -15.68 10.67
N ARG A 131 6.07 -16.40 11.51
CA ARG A 131 5.53 -17.76 11.22
C ARG A 131 4.64 -17.86 9.98
N LEU A 132 4.24 -16.73 9.42
CA LEU A 132 3.54 -16.70 8.14
C LEU A 132 4.48 -16.88 6.94
N ASN A 133 5.79 -16.94 7.19
CA ASN A 133 6.82 -16.99 6.16
C ASN A 133 6.62 -15.86 5.13
N PRO A 134 6.73 -14.58 5.54
CA PRO A 134 6.43 -13.47 4.65
C PRO A 134 7.34 -13.46 3.42
N VAL A 135 6.77 -13.13 2.27
CA VAL A 135 7.50 -12.88 1.03
C VAL A 135 7.12 -11.50 0.51
N LEU A 136 8.12 -10.68 0.24
CA LEU A 136 7.93 -9.42 -0.46
C LEU A 136 8.22 -9.60 -1.93
N MET A 137 7.30 -9.11 -2.77
CA MET A 137 7.52 -9.01 -4.21
C MET A 137 7.08 -7.67 -4.77
N THR A 138 7.96 -7.07 -5.55
CA THR A 138 7.71 -5.82 -6.27
C THR A 138 8.12 -5.97 -7.74
N GLY A 139 8.02 -4.91 -8.53
CA GLY A 139 8.47 -4.93 -9.93
C GLY A 139 9.98 -5.10 -10.12
N SER A 140 10.76 -5.04 -9.04
CA SER A 140 12.24 -5.09 -9.10
C SER A 140 12.88 -5.97 -8.03
N THR A 141 12.16 -6.31 -6.97
CA THR A 141 12.73 -6.89 -5.74
C THR A 141 11.90 -8.07 -5.26
N VAL A 142 12.58 -9.15 -4.88
CA VAL A 142 12.00 -10.29 -4.16
C VAL A 142 12.80 -10.46 -2.88
N LEU A 143 12.12 -10.35 -1.73
CA LEU A 143 12.71 -10.62 -0.42
C LEU A 143 11.95 -11.75 0.25
N VAL A 144 12.67 -12.61 0.93
CA VAL A 144 12.11 -13.74 1.67
C VAL A 144 12.75 -13.80 3.06
N ASP A 145 12.02 -14.33 4.01
CA ASP A 145 12.55 -14.68 5.31
C ASP A 145 13.77 -15.60 5.16
N ASP A 146 14.74 -15.51 6.08
CA ASP A 146 16.01 -16.24 6.00
C ASP A 146 15.81 -17.76 6.08
N ASP A 147 14.95 -18.24 6.94
CA ASP A 147 14.61 -19.67 7.06
C ASP A 147 13.84 -20.19 5.85
N LEU A 148 12.94 -19.36 5.30
CA LEU A 148 12.15 -19.71 4.13
C LEU A 148 13.03 -19.84 2.86
N CYS A 149 14.13 -19.12 2.78
CA CYS A 149 15.02 -19.13 1.62
C CYS A 149 15.47 -20.56 1.27
N LYS A 150 15.79 -21.38 2.26
CA LYS A 150 16.23 -22.78 2.08
C LYS A 150 15.14 -23.66 1.45
N ILE A 151 13.87 -23.31 1.65
CA ILE A 151 12.70 -24.04 1.13
C ILE A 151 12.32 -23.54 -0.26
N ILE A 152 12.37 -22.22 -0.46
CA ILE A 152 11.91 -21.56 -1.70
C ILE A 152 12.88 -21.81 -2.86
N ILE A 153 14.19 -21.75 -2.64
CA ILE A 153 15.17 -21.87 -3.73
C ILE A 153 15.05 -23.18 -4.49
N PRO A 154 15.03 -24.36 -3.84
CA PRO A 154 14.83 -25.61 -4.57
C PRO A 154 13.53 -25.67 -5.37
N LYS A 155 12.45 -25.12 -4.81
CA LYS A 155 11.14 -25.05 -5.51
C LYS A 155 11.17 -24.11 -6.71
N PHE A 156 11.91 -23.00 -6.64
CA PHE A 156 12.12 -22.11 -7.78
C PHE A 156 12.93 -22.79 -8.87
N GLU A 157 13.98 -23.52 -8.52
CA GLU A 157 14.80 -24.27 -9.47
C GLU A 157 14.00 -25.38 -10.17
N GLU A 158 13.15 -26.09 -9.43
CA GLU A 158 12.23 -27.09 -9.99
C GLU A 158 11.24 -26.43 -10.97
N TRP A 159 10.56 -25.34 -10.56
CA TRP A 159 9.62 -24.61 -11.40
C TRP A 159 10.27 -24.05 -12.67
N ILE A 160 11.50 -23.50 -12.57
CA ILE A 160 12.28 -23.00 -13.70
C ILE A 160 12.56 -24.12 -14.69
N LYS A 161 12.93 -25.31 -14.19
CA LYS A 161 13.18 -26.48 -15.02
C LYS A 161 11.92 -27.00 -15.70
N GLU A 162 10.81 -27.06 -14.99
CA GLU A 162 9.52 -27.50 -15.54
C GLU A 162 8.98 -26.58 -16.63
N ASN A 163 9.30 -25.28 -16.53
CA ASN A 163 8.88 -24.27 -17.51
C ASN A 163 9.91 -23.97 -18.60
N ASP A 164 11.01 -24.76 -18.68
CA ASP A 164 12.09 -24.64 -19.67
C ASP A 164 12.66 -23.21 -19.75
N LEU A 165 12.92 -22.61 -18.58
CA LEU A 165 13.43 -21.25 -18.47
C LEU A 165 14.94 -21.23 -18.21
N ASP A 166 15.65 -20.33 -18.90
CA ASP A 166 17.08 -20.08 -18.67
C ASP A 166 17.24 -18.99 -17.59
N ILE A 167 17.03 -19.39 -16.34
CA ILE A 167 17.20 -18.54 -15.15
C ILE A 167 18.07 -19.29 -14.14
N LYS A 168 19.10 -18.62 -13.65
CA LYS A 168 19.89 -19.09 -12.50
C LYS A 168 19.54 -18.25 -11.28
N ILE A 169 19.05 -18.89 -10.23
CA ILE A 169 18.71 -18.22 -8.96
C ILE A 169 19.98 -17.94 -8.18
N GLU A 170 20.07 -16.73 -7.68
CA GLU A 170 21.08 -16.27 -6.73
C GLU A 170 20.37 -15.56 -5.56
N TYR A 171 20.95 -15.60 -4.39
CA TYR A 171 20.44 -14.86 -3.26
C TYR A 171 21.58 -14.14 -2.53
N SER A 172 21.24 -13.07 -1.86
CA SER A 172 22.16 -12.31 -1.02
C SER A 172 21.56 -12.14 0.36
N GLU A 173 22.32 -12.56 1.37
CA GLU A 173 21.94 -12.44 2.77
C GLU A 173 21.90 -10.98 3.18
N LYS A 174 20.88 -10.63 3.95
CA LYS A 174 20.68 -9.36 4.63
C LYS A 174 20.44 -9.66 6.10
N GLU A 175 20.29 -8.61 6.88
CA GLU A 175 19.97 -8.74 8.30
C GLU A 175 18.53 -9.27 8.47
N GLY A 176 18.39 -10.59 8.77
CA GLY A 176 17.12 -11.28 9.03
C GLY A 176 16.27 -11.60 7.80
N TYR A 177 16.80 -11.51 6.57
CA TYR A 177 16.12 -11.91 5.34
C TYR A 177 17.09 -12.08 4.18
N ASN A 178 16.63 -12.66 3.09
CA ASN A 178 17.39 -12.82 1.86
C ASN A 178 16.75 -12.05 0.69
N GLU A 179 17.59 -11.45 -0.15
CA GLU A 179 17.16 -10.91 -1.43
C GLU A 179 17.43 -11.96 -2.52
N ILE A 180 16.36 -12.40 -3.20
CA ILE A 180 16.46 -13.35 -4.31
C ILE A 180 16.55 -12.58 -5.63
N ARG A 181 17.48 -13.02 -6.48
CA ARG A 181 17.69 -12.51 -7.83
C ARG A 181 17.85 -13.66 -8.80
N GLY A 182 17.43 -13.45 -10.03
CA GLY A 182 17.71 -14.38 -11.12
C GLY A 182 18.67 -13.77 -12.12
N ARG A 183 19.66 -14.54 -12.53
CA ARG A 183 20.47 -14.23 -13.72
C ARG A 183 19.79 -14.84 -14.94
N GLY A 184 19.73 -14.07 -16.02
CA GLY A 184 19.12 -14.45 -17.28
C GLY A 184 18.11 -13.41 -17.75
N SER A 185 17.90 -13.33 -19.06
CA SER A 185 16.97 -12.37 -19.67
C SER A 185 15.48 -12.62 -19.32
N GLN A 186 15.20 -13.83 -18.82
CA GLN A 186 13.87 -14.26 -18.43
C GLN A 186 13.52 -13.99 -16.98
N TRP A 187 14.47 -13.51 -16.13
CA TRP A 187 14.13 -13.03 -14.80
C TRP A 187 13.30 -11.73 -14.88
N LYS A 188 12.00 -11.89 -14.92
CA LYS A 188 11.02 -10.80 -15.06
C LYS A 188 9.91 -10.93 -14.01
N PRO A 189 9.27 -9.81 -13.62
CA PRO A 189 8.16 -9.82 -12.66
C PRO A 189 7.10 -10.89 -12.95
N ARG A 190 6.78 -11.11 -14.21
CA ARG A 190 5.81 -12.14 -14.61
C ARG A 190 6.17 -13.52 -14.04
N TYR A 191 7.40 -13.98 -14.22
CA TYR A 191 7.79 -15.34 -13.83
C TYR A 191 7.95 -15.50 -12.32
N TYR A 192 8.67 -14.61 -11.64
CA TYR A 192 8.80 -14.77 -10.20
C TYR A 192 7.48 -14.52 -9.46
N THR A 193 6.58 -13.69 -9.99
CA THR A 193 5.23 -13.55 -9.44
C THR A 193 4.45 -14.85 -9.56
N GLU A 194 4.54 -15.57 -10.67
CA GLU A 194 3.89 -16.86 -10.89
C GLU A 194 4.43 -17.91 -9.92
N MET A 195 5.76 -18.08 -9.84
CA MET A 195 6.40 -18.98 -8.86
C MET A 195 5.95 -18.70 -7.42
N ILE A 196 6.03 -17.44 -6.98
CA ILE A 196 5.67 -17.06 -5.62
C ILE A 196 4.16 -17.28 -5.37
N THR A 197 3.32 -17.02 -6.36
CA THR A 197 1.88 -17.22 -6.25
C THR A 197 1.52 -18.70 -6.06
N GLU A 198 2.18 -19.61 -6.74
CA GLU A 198 1.98 -21.04 -6.55
C GLU A 198 2.36 -21.47 -5.12
N LEU A 199 3.53 -21.04 -4.64
CA LEU A 199 3.97 -21.32 -3.27
C LEU A 199 3.03 -20.73 -2.21
N PHE A 200 2.46 -19.56 -2.49
CA PHE A 200 1.45 -18.95 -1.63
C PHE A 200 0.15 -19.76 -1.64
N GLN A 201 -0.28 -20.23 -2.78
CA GLN A 201 -1.46 -21.08 -2.88
C GLN A 201 -1.26 -22.44 -2.21
N GLU A 202 -0.06 -23.02 -2.28
CA GLU A 202 0.31 -24.24 -1.56
C GLU A 202 0.40 -24.05 -0.04
N GLY A 203 0.71 -22.82 0.42
CA GLY A 203 0.87 -22.48 1.84
C GLY A 203 2.31 -22.60 2.34
N VAL A 204 3.27 -22.65 1.46
CA VAL A 204 4.69 -22.55 1.78
C VAL A 204 5.01 -21.17 2.37
N THR A 205 4.50 -20.13 1.72
CA THR A 205 4.32 -18.81 2.31
C THR A 205 2.82 -18.55 2.55
N LYS A 206 2.48 -17.89 3.63
CA LYS A 206 1.09 -17.54 3.98
C LYS A 206 0.84 -16.03 3.95
N CYS A 207 1.89 -15.24 3.73
CA CYS A 207 1.80 -13.80 3.70
C CYS A 207 2.62 -13.21 2.53
N LEU A 208 1.95 -12.49 1.64
CA LEU A 208 2.60 -11.75 0.57
C LEU A 208 2.53 -10.26 0.85
N VAL A 209 3.66 -9.58 0.72
CA VAL A 209 3.76 -8.12 0.77
C VAL A 209 4.14 -7.63 -0.62
N GLY A 210 3.39 -6.68 -1.16
CA GLY A 210 3.71 -6.19 -2.48
C GLY A 210 3.16 -4.81 -2.79
N THR A 211 3.56 -4.31 -3.95
CA THR A 211 3.06 -3.03 -4.43
C THR A 211 1.78 -3.20 -5.24
N ARG A 212 0.94 -2.18 -5.20
CA ARG A 212 -0.27 -2.11 -6.02
C ARG A 212 0.01 -2.34 -7.51
N GLY A 213 1.15 -1.87 -8.01
CA GLY A 213 1.53 -2.05 -9.41
C GLY A 213 1.71 -3.52 -9.81
N LEU A 214 2.26 -4.34 -8.91
CA LEU A 214 2.48 -5.76 -9.17
C LEU A 214 1.24 -6.61 -8.85
N LEU A 215 0.63 -6.37 -7.68
CA LEU A 215 -0.53 -7.12 -7.21
C LEU A 215 -1.85 -6.58 -7.80
N GLY A 216 -1.82 -5.48 -8.55
CA GLY A 216 -2.96 -4.76 -9.10
C GLY A 216 -3.54 -5.36 -10.37
N GLU A 217 -2.81 -5.42 -11.46
CA GLU A 217 -3.32 -5.89 -12.76
C GLU A 217 -2.76 -7.26 -13.13
N GLY A 218 -3.62 -8.15 -13.62
CA GLY A 218 -3.22 -9.47 -14.13
C GLY A 218 -2.84 -10.52 -13.09
N TRP A 219 -2.58 -10.15 -11.84
CA TRP A 219 -2.24 -11.11 -10.80
C TRP A 219 -3.47 -11.86 -10.28
N ASP A 220 -3.36 -13.17 -10.08
CA ASP A 220 -4.45 -14.03 -9.62
C ASP A 220 -4.00 -15.01 -8.54
N ALA A 221 -4.67 -14.98 -7.41
CA ALA A 221 -4.52 -15.95 -6.33
C ALA A 221 -5.88 -16.18 -5.67
N SER A 222 -6.55 -17.26 -6.03
CA SER A 222 -7.92 -17.57 -5.58
C SER A 222 -8.02 -17.86 -4.07
N ARG A 223 -6.92 -18.23 -3.44
CA ARG A 223 -6.90 -18.60 -2.01
C ARG A 223 -6.77 -17.42 -1.04
N ILE A 224 -6.58 -16.19 -1.51
CA ILE A 224 -6.53 -15.01 -0.64
C ILE A 224 -7.78 -14.95 0.21
N ASN A 225 -7.61 -14.87 1.53
CA ASN A 225 -8.70 -14.71 2.49
C ASN A 225 -8.50 -13.55 3.47
N VAL A 226 -7.31 -12.94 3.48
CA VAL A 226 -7.03 -11.70 4.21
C VAL A 226 -6.35 -10.73 3.26
N LEU A 227 -6.94 -9.56 3.06
CA LEU A 227 -6.36 -8.46 2.29
C LEU A 227 -6.21 -7.24 3.19
N ILE A 228 -4.98 -6.75 3.33
CA ILE A 228 -4.68 -5.56 4.13
C ILE A 228 -4.18 -4.47 3.20
N ASP A 229 -4.93 -3.38 3.13
CA ASP A 229 -4.66 -2.27 2.24
C ASP A 229 -4.03 -1.10 2.99
N LEU A 230 -2.74 -0.91 2.76
CA LEU A 230 -1.95 0.22 3.27
C LEU A 230 -1.79 1.34 2.24
N THR A 231 -2.49 1.25 1.10
CA THR A 231 -2.35 2.24 0.02
C THR A 231 -3.07 3.55 0.32
N THR A 232 -2.62 4.60 -0.34
CA THR A 232 -3.27 5.93 -0.27
C THR A 232 -4.31 6.16 -1.38
N VAL A 233 -4.60 5.12 -2.17
CA VAL A 233 -5.52 5.20 -3.31
C VAL A 233 -6.96 5.39 -2.87
N THR A 234 -7.68 6.24 -3.61
CA THR A 234 -9.09 6.55 -3.35
C THR A 234 -10.00 6.30 -4.56
N THR A 235 -9.46 5.84 -5.70
CA THR A 235 -10.27 5.57 -6.89
C THR A 235 -11.04 4.26 -6.72
N SER A 236 -12.36 4.31 -6.92
CA SER A 236 -13.23 3.13 -6.77
C SER A 236 -12.82 1.96 -7.67
N MET A 237 -12.31 2.23 -8.87
CA MET A 237 -11.86 1.18 -9.79
C MET A 237 -10.68 0.38 -9.19
N SER A 238 -9.63 1.06 -8.73
CA SER A 238 -8.46 0.39 -8.15
C SER A 238 -8.82 -0.40 -6.89
N ILE A 239 -9.73 0.14 -6.06
CA ILE A 239 -10.19 -0.52 -4.83
C ILE A 239 -10.98 -1.78 -5.17
N ASN A 240 -11.92 -1.70 -6.11
CA ASN A 240 -12.73 -2.85 -6.52
C ASN A 240 -11.88 -3.95 -7.18
N GLN A 241 -10.88 -3.57 -7.98
CA GLN A 241 -9.95 -4.52 -8.56
C GLN A 241 -9.14 -5.24 -7.48
N LEU A 242 -8.65 -4.53 -6.49
CA LEU A 242 -7.86 -5.09 -5.40
C LEU A 242 -8.70 -6.02 -4.53
N ARG A 243 -9.83 -5.54 -4.03
CA ARG A 243 -10.76 -6.33 -3.18
C ARG A 243 -11.41 -7.49 -3.92
N GLY A 244 -11.73 -7.31 -5.20
CA GLY A 244 -12.30 -8.37 -6.03
C GLY A 244 -11.42 -9.62 -6.12
N ARG A 245 -10.13 -9.52 -5.79
CA ARG A 245 -9.23 -10.67 -5.77
C ARG A 245 -9.45 -11.54 -4.53
N SER A 246 -9.63 -10.91 -3.36
CA SER A 246 -9.91 -11.66 -2.12
C SER A 246 -11.26 -12.37 -2.16
N PHE A 247 -12.23 -11.84 -2.92
CA PHE A 247 -13.56 -12.44 -3.08
C PHE A 247 -13.63 -13.56 -4.14
N ARG A 248 -12.53 -13.87 -4.83
CA ARG A 248 -12.54 -14.98 -5.78
C ARG A 248 -12.82 -16.30 -5.09
N LEU A 249 -13.64 -17.13 -5.72
CA LEU A 249 -13.98 -18.43 -5.19
C LEU A 249 -12.75 -19.36 -5.23
N ASP A 250 -12.52 -20.06 -4.15
CA ASP A 250 -11.54 -21.14 -4.07
C ASP A 250 -12.24 -22.47 -4.33
N LYS A 251 -11.88 -23.16 -5.40
CA LYS A 251 -12.44 -24.47 -5.72
C LYS A 251 -12.15 -25.52 -4.64
N LYS A 252 -11.04 -25.36 -3.91
CA LYS A 252 -10.64 -26.26 -2.81
C LYS A 252 -11.34 -25.91 -1.48
N ASN A 253 -11.84 -24.67 -1.33
CA ASN A 253 -12.57 -24.22 -0.14
C ASN A 253 -13.80 -23.40 -0.53
N PRO A 254 -14.95 -24.06 -0.84
CA PRO A 254 -16.18 -23.36 -1.24
C PRO A 254 -16.77 -22.45 -0.14
N LYS A 255 -16.34 -22.66 1.11
CA LYS A 255 -16.79 -21.88 2.29
C LYS A 255 -15.82 -20.76 2.64
N LYS A 256 -14.86 -20.46 1.77
CA LYS A 256 -13.90 -19.40 2.01
C LYS A 256 -14.60 -18.06 2.28
N VAL A 257 -14.22 -17.43 3.37
CA VAL A 257 -14.58 -16.04 3.70
C VAL A 257 -13.34 -15.19 3.46
N ALA A 258 -13.52 -13.94 3.06
CA ALA A 258 -12.42 -13.02 2.84
C ALA A 258 -12.61 -11.73 3.62
N ASN A 259 -11.62 -11.40 4.44
CA ASN A 259 -11.56 -10.19 5.24
C ASN A 259 -10.72 -9.13 4.53
N ASN A 260 -11.26 -7.93 4.36
CA ASN A 260 -10.57 -6.79 3.78
C ASN A 260 -10.39 -5.71 4.83
N TRP A 261 -9.15 -5.41 5.14
CA TRP A 261 -8.76 -4.45 6.17
C TRP A 261 -8.19 -3.17 5.58
N ASP A 262 -8.57 -2.05 6.14
CA ASP A 262 -7.95 -0.75 5.90
C ASP A 262 -7.37 -0.24 7.22
N ILE A 263 -6.07 0.03 7.25
CA ILE A 263 -5.41 0.58 8.43
C ILE A 263 -5.35 2.09 8.31
N VAL A 264 -5.99 2.78 9.25
CA VAL A 264 -6.10 4.24 9.29
C VAL A 264 -5.32 4.78 10.49
N CYS A 265 -4.48 5.77 10.25
CA CYS A 265 -3.76 6.47 11.31
C CYS A 265 -4.46 7.79 11.65
N LEU A 266 -4.68 8.04 12.93
CA LEU A 266 -5.28 9.26 13.46
C LEU A 266 -4.30 9.94 14.44
N ALA A 267 -4.25 11.28 14.42
CA ALA A 267 -3.51 12.07 15.39
C ALA A 267 -4.27 13.38 15.65
N GLU A 268 -5.01 13.41 16.73
CA GLU A 268 -5.91 14.53 17.09
C GLU A 268 -5.15 15.83 17.33
N GLU A 269 -3.90 15.74 17.72
CA GLU A 269 -3.02 16.87 18.03
C GLU A 269 -2.66 17.71 16.80
N PHE A 270 -2.81 17.16 15.60
CA PHE A 270 -2.46 17.84 14.36
C PHE A 270 -3.71 18.33 13.60
N SER A 271 -3.67 19.54 13.10
CA SER A 271 -4.76 20.13 12.30
C SER A 271 -5.13 19.32 11.05
N LYS A 272 -4.25 18.42 10.58
CA LYS A 272 -4.43 17.49 9.46
C LYS A 272 -4.37 16.03 9.90
N GLY A 273 -4.44 15.76 11.18
CA GLY A 273 -4.34 14.42 11.74
C GLY A 273 -5.48 13.46 11.37
N PHE A 274 -6.57 13.97 10.82
CA PHE A 274 -7.69 13.19 10.28
C PHE A 274 -7.63 12.99 8.76
N ASP A 275 -6.58 13.45 8.07
CA ASP A 275 -6.48 13.33 6.61
C ASP A 275 -6.52 11.88 6.13
N ASP A 276 -5.96 10.93 6.89
CA ASP A 276 -6.01 9.50 6.57
C ASP A 276 -7.42 8.94 6.69
N TYR A 277 -8.16 9.33 7.72
CA TYR A 277 -9.58 9.00 7.88
C TYR A 277 -10.46 9.60 6.77
N HIS A 278 -10.24 10.86 6.43
CA HIS A 278 -10.94 11.47 5.31
C HIS A 278 -10.66 10.77 3.97
N ARG A 279 -9.44 10.25 3.81
CA ARG A 279 -9.08 9.42 2.66
C ARG A 279 -9.82 8.08 2.68
N PHE A 280 -9.87 7.40 3.82
CA PHE A 280 -10.65 6.19 4.04
C PHE A 280 -12.13 6.41 3.70
N LYS A 281 -12.76 7.47 4.18
CA LYS A 281 -14.15 7.83 3.84
C LYS A 281 -14.34 8.01 2.34
N ARG A 282 -13.44 8.72 1.65
CA ARG A 282 -13.49 8.89 0.19
C ARG A 282 -13.32 7.57 -0.55
N LYS A 283 -12.43 6.72 -0.07
CA LYS A 283 -12.18 5.38 -0.62
C LYS A 283 -13.45 4.53 -0.66
N HIS A 284 -14.26 4.63 0.39
CA HIS A 284 -15.49 3.85 0.56
C HIS A 284 -16.76 4.54 0.07
N SER A 285 -16.70 5.79 -0.36
CA SER A 285 -17.88 6.61 -0.68
C SER A 285 -18.83 6.04 -1.74
N ARG A 286 -18.38 5.05 -2.53
CA ARG A 286 -19.18 4.38 -3.57
C ARG A 286 -19.49 2.92 -3.25
N LEU A 287 -19.06 2.42 -2.11
CA LEU A 287 -19.37 1.07 -1.65
C LEU A 287 -20.68 1.09 -0.85
N TYR A 288 -21.34 -0.03 -0.80
CA TYR A 288 -22.50 -0.29 0.03
C TYR A 288 -22.19 -1.44 0.97
N GLY A 289 -22.69 -1.38 2.19
CA GLY A 289 -22.55 -2.42 3.19
C GLY A 289 -23.85 -2.64 3.93
N VAL A 290 -23.98 -3.79 4.55
CA VAL A 290 -25.12 -4.13 5.40
C VAL A 290 -24.76 -3.78 6.83
N CYS A 291 -25.59 -3.00 7.49
CA CYS A 291 -25.48 -2.65 8.90
C CYS A 291 -26.01 -3.77 9.79
N ASP A 292 -25.71 -3.71 11.09
CA ASP A 292 -26.14 -4.72 12.07
C ASP A 292 -27.67 -4.86 12.16
N ASP A 293 -28.41 -3.77 11.88
CA ASP A 293 -29.89 -3.74 11.80
C ASP A 293 -30.44 -4.28 10.47
N GLY A 294 -29.57 -4.70 9.55
CA GLY A 294 -29.92 -5.17 8.21
C GLY A 294 -30.15 -4.07 7.18
N ALA A 295 -30.02 -2.80 7.54
CA ALA A 295 -30.09 -1.70 6.57
C ALA A 295 -28.89 -1.74 5.62
N VAL A 296 -29.10 -1.26 4.38
CA VAL A 296 -28.01 -1.13 3.40
C VAL A 296 -27.62 0.34 3.30
N GLU A 297 -26.41 0.66 3.75
CA GLU A 297 -25.89 2.02 3.75
C GLU A 297 -24.74 2.21 2.76
N LYS A 298 -24.60 3.43 2.29
CA LYS A 298 -23.54 3.84 1.38
C LYS A 298 -22.38 4.47 2.16
N GLY A 299 -21.17 4.11 1.76
CA GLY A 299 -19.96 4.66 2.36
C GLY A 299 -19.54 3.84 3.58
N VAL A 300 -19.14 4.52 4.65
CA VAL A 300 -18.64 3.89 5.90
C VAL A 300 -19.68 3.87 7.02
N GLY A 301 -20.91 4.32 6.77
CA GLY A 301 -22.00 4.33 7.76
C GLY A 301 -22.34 2.93 8.28
N HIS A 302 -22.16 1.91 7.46
CA HIS A 302 -22.36 0.51 7.83
C HIS A 302 -21.29 -0.06 8.78
N VAL A 303 -20.20 0.64 9.03
CA VAL A 303 -19.10 0.14 9.87
C VAL A 303 -19.33 0.49 11.33
N HIS A 304 -19.84 1.69 11.59
CA HIS A 304 -20.19 2.18 12.93
C HIS A 304 -21.02 3.45 12.80
N ALA A 305 -22.12 3.50 13.55
CA ALA A 305 -22.92 4.71 13.73
C ALA A 305 -22.26 5.66 14.74
#